data_ea45f2ac4401c851448a870aa014590e
#
_entry.id   ea45f2ac4401c851448a870aa014590e
#
_cell.length_a   1.000
_cell.length_b   1.000
_cell.length_c   1.000
_cell.angle_alpha   90.00
_cell.angle_beta   90.00
_cell.angle_gamma   90.00
#
_symmetry.space_group_name_H-M   'P 1'
#
loop_
_entity.id
_entity.type
_entity.pdbx_description
1 polymer ?
#
loop_
_entity_poly.entity_id
_entity_poly.type
_entity_poly.pdbx_seq_one_letter_code
_entity_poly.pdbx_strand_id
1 'polypeptide(L)'
;MLVWGDSLSAGYGLRQQQSWPALLGERISAARLPHKVVNASISGETTAGGLARLPAALETHKPSVVVIELGANDGLRGLPVKAMAANLQAMVDASRKAGAQVLLVGMRMPPNYGPDYTARFEAVFRDLAKTNRLRLVPFMMEGFADQRHYFQADGIHPVAEAQPVILDTIWRELKPLLR
;
A
#
# COMPACT_ATOMS: atom_id res chain seq x y z
N MET A 1 -13.99 -1.14 -3.09
CA MET A 1 -12.76 -0.89 -2.28
C MET A 1 -11.88 0.14 -2.96
N LEU A 2 -11.05 0.84 -2.18
CA LEU A 2 -10.12 1.86 -2.67
C LEU A 2 -8.68 1.41 -2.42
N VAL A 3 -7.83 1.41 -3.45
CA VAL A 3 -6.38 1.29 -3.32
C VAL A 3 -5.80 2.69 -3.29
N TRP A 4 -5.07 3.01 -2.22
CA TRP A 4 -4.54 4.32 -1.90
C TRP A 4 -3.04 4.21 -1.68
N GLY A 5 -2.29 4.40 -2.74
CA GLY A 5 -0.86 4.12 -2.76
C GLY A 5 -0.06 5.07 -3.64
N ASP A 6 1.18 4.71 -3.83
CA ASP A 6 2.14 5.43 -4.67
C ASP A 6 2.41 4.70 -6.01
N SER A 7 3.63 4.83 -6.55
CA SER A 7 4.02 4.22 -7.83
C SER A 7 3.94 2.68 -7.84
N LEU A 8 4.09 2.04 -6.69
CA LEU A 8 4.04 0.58 -6.56
C LEU A 8 2.64 0.03 -6.79
N SER A 9 1.62 0.79 -6.39
CA SER A 9 0.22 0.47 -6.62
C SER A 9 -0.33 1.11 -7.91
N ALA A 10 0.22 2.27 -8.34
CA ALA A 10 -0.15 2.88 -9.62
C ALA A 10 0.29 2.05 -10.84
N GLY A 11 1.25 1.12 -10.66
CA GLY A 11 1.79 0.32 -11.75
C GLY A 11 2.78 1.09 -12.63
N TYR A 12 3.67 1.88 -12.01
CA TYR A 12 4.69 2.64 -12.73
C TYR A 12 5.51 1.78 -13.68
N GLY A 13 5.64 2.21 -14.94
CA GLY A 13 6.37 1.49 -15.97
C GLY A 13 5.67 0.26 -16.54
N LEU A 14 4.44 -0.03 -16.11
CA LEU A 14 3.64 -1.20 -16.55
C LEU A 14 2.44 -0.75 -17.38
N ARG A 15 1.91 -1.66 -18.19
CA ARG A 15 0.55 -1.50 -18.71
C ARG A 15 -0.44 -1.64 -17.56
N GLN A 16 -1.51 -0.86 -17.57
CA GLN A 16 -2.49 -0.78 -16.47
C GLN A 16 -2.98 -2.16 -16.02
N GLN A 17 -3.26 -3.08 -16.96
CA GLN A 17 -3.77 -4.42 -16.68
C GLN A 17 -2.77 -5.34 -15.98
N GLN A 18 -1.48 -4.98 -15.99
CA GLN A 18 -0.41 -5.78 -15.37
C GLN A 18 -0.20 -5.45 -13.89
N SER A 19 -0.73 -4.32 -13.41
CA SER A 19 -0.56 -3.89 -12.03
C SER A 19 -1.29 -4.79 -11.03
N TRP A 20 -0.76 -4.98 -9.83
CA TRP A 20 -1.41 -5.81 -8.82
C TRP A 20 -2.85 -5.38 -8.47
N PRO A 21 -3.23 -4.06 -8.50
CA PRO A 21 -4.63 -3.69 -8.27
C PRO A 21 -5.55 -4.11 -9.42
N ALA A 22 -5.07 -4.14 -10.66
CA ALA A 22 -5.85 -4.67 -11.79
C ALA A 22 -6.05 -6.17 -11.64
N LEU A 23 -4.98 -6.92 -11.37
CA LEU A 23 -5.04 -8.37 -11.10
C LEU A 23 -5.93 -8.68 -9.88
N LEU A 24 -5.96 -7.80 -8.87
CA LEU A 24 -6.88 -7.92 -7.73
C LEU A 24 -8.34 -7.83 -8.19
N GLY A 25 -8.65 -6.90 -9.08
CA GLY A 25 -9.99 -6.78 -9.66
C GLY A 25 -10.44 -8.05 -10.37
N GLU A 26 -9.56 -8.66 -11.16
CA GLU A 26 -9.80 -9.94 -11.81
C GLU A 26 -10.02 -11.08 -10.80
N ARG A 27 -9.19 -11.17 -9.77
CA ARG A 27 -9.30 -12.17 -8.69
C ARG A 27 -10.61 -12.05 -7.91
N ILE A 28 -11.03 -10.83 -7.59
CA ILE A 28 -12.31 -10.56 -6.93
C ILE A 28 -13.48 -11.00 -7.80
N SER A 29 -13.44 -10.66 -9.09
CA SER A 29 -14.47 -11.07 -10.06
C SER A 29 -14.55 -12.58 -10.19
N ALA A 30 -13.42 -13.26 -10.36
CA ALA A 30 -13.35 -14.72 -10.44
C ALA A 30 -13.87 -15.41 -9.16
N ALA A 31 -13.64 -14.80 -7.99
CA ALA A 31 -14.15 -15.28 -6.71
C ALA A 31 -15.62 -14.90 -6.45
N ARG A 32 -16.28 -14.20 -7.38
CA ARG A 32 -17.66 -13.71 -7.28
C ARG A 32 -17.94 -12.89 -6.02
N LEU A 33 -16.93 -12.12 -5.57
CA LEU A 33 -17.09 -11.24 -4.42
C LEU A 33 -17.73 -9.90 -4.84
N PRO A 34 -18.62 -9.31 -4.01
CA PRO A 34 -19.39 -8.11 -4.36
C PRO A 34 -18.58 -6.82 -4.22
N HIS A 35 -17.32 -6.82 -4.66
CA HIS A 35 -16.43 -5.68 -4.53
C HIS A 35 -15.89 -5.25 -5.90
N LYS A 36 -15.74 -3.93 -6.07
CA LYS A 36 -15.01 -3.34 -7.21
C LYS A 36 -13.76 -2.65 -6.70
N VAL A 37 -12.65 -2.79 -7.42
CA VAL A 37 -11.40 -2.12 -7.12
C VAL A 37 -11.35 -0.76 -7.81
N VAL A 38 -11.15 0.29 -7.04
CA VAL A 38 -10.81 1.62 -7.52
C VAL A 38 -9.35 1.86 -7.13
N ASN A 39 -8.47 1.97 -8.11
CA ASN A 39 -7.09 2.34 -7.88
C ASN A 39 -6.93 3.85 -8.06
N ALA A 40 -6.71 4.56 -6.96
CA ALA A 40 -6.49 6.01 -6.94
C ALA A 40 -5.06 6.37 -6.48
N SER A 41 -4.12 5.44 -6.68
CA SER A 41 -2.70 5.61 -6.38
C SER A 41 -2.03 6.59 -7.35
N ILE A 42 -1.08 7.36 -6.84
CA ILE A 42 -0.33 8.36 -7.63
C ILE A 42 1.17 8.12 -7.47
N SER A 43 1.89 7.97 -8.58
CA SER A 43 3.35 7.83 -8.55
C SER A 43 4.02 9.01 -7.87
N GLY A 44 4.98 8.71 -6.96
CA GLY A 44 5.70 9.73 -6.18
C GLY A 44 4.94 10.27 -4.97
N GLU A 45 3.75 9.75 -4.67
CA GLU A 45 2.93 10.22 -3.56
C GLU A 45 3.59 9.96 -2.21
N THR A 46 3.53 10.95 -1.33
CA THR A 46 3.93 10.85 0.07
C THR A 46 2.72 10.67 0.98
N THR A 47 2.98 10.34 2.24
CA THR A 47 1.89 10.27 3.23
C THR A 47 1.18 11.60 3.42
N ALA A 48 1.89 12.73 3.31
CA ALA A 48 1.28 14.07 3.40
C ALA A 48 0.35 14.36 2.22
N GLY A 49 0.78 14.08 0.98
CA GLY A 49 -0.05 14.26 -0.20
C GLY A 49 -1.25 13.31 -0.19
N GLY A 50 -1.03 12.04 0.15
CA GLY A 50 -2.11 11.06 0.30
C GLY A 50 -3.14 11.48 1.33
N LEU A 51 -2.72 11.99 2.50
CA LEU A 51 -3.64 12.49 3.52
C LEU A 51 -4.49 13.67 3.01
N ALA A 52 -3.87 14.60 2.28
CA ALA A 52 -4.58 15.77 1.76
C ALA A 52 -5.68 15.41 0.75
N ARG A 53 -5.47 14.36 -0.08
CA ARG A 53 -6.42 13.92 -1.10
C ARG A 53 -7.50 12.96 -0.59
N LEU A 54 -7.24 12.24 0.50
CA LEU A 54 -8.06 11.11 0.95
C LEU A 54 -9.53 11.51 1.23
N PRO A 55 -9.85 12.64 1.90
CA PRO A 55 -11.22 13.00 2.20
C PRO A 55 -12.14 13.04 0.97
N ALA A 56 -11.69 13.68 -0.11
CA ALA A 56 -12.47 13.75 -1.35
C ALA A 56 -12.66 12.37 -2.01
N ALA A 57 -11.63 11.51 -1.95
CA ALA A 57 -11.73 10.15 -2.48
C ALA A 57 -12.71 9.28 -1.66
N LEU A 58 -12.71 9.41 -0.34
CA LEU A 58 -13.67 8.70 0.54
C LEU A 58 -15.11 9.13 0.26
N GLU A 59 -15.35 10.44 0.09
CA GLU A 59 -16.67 10.96 -0.25
C GLU A 59 -17.16 10.47 -1.61
N THR A 60 -16.28 10.50 -2.62
CA THR A 60 -16.61 10.11 -4.00
C THR A 60 -16.86 8.62 -4.13
N HIS A 61 -16.00 7.79 -3.55
CA HIS A 61 -16.01 6.35 -3.79
C HIS A 61 -16.74 5.54 -2.71
N LYS A 62 -16.96 6.10 -1.51
CA LYS A 62 -17.62 5.46 -0.36
C LYS A 62 -17.16 4.00 -0.18
N PRO A 63 -15.84 3.76 -0.08
CA PRO A 63 -15.30 2.40 -0.08
C PRO A 63 -15.67 1.66 1.21
N SER A 64 -15.97 0.36 1.10
CA SER A 64 -16.09 -0.54 2.26
C SER A 64 -14.72 -0.97 2.81
N VAL A 65 -13.68 -0.92 1.97
CA VAL A 65 -12.30 -1.24 2.34
C VAL A 65 -11.36 -0.23 1.70
N VAL A 66 -10.40 0.28 2.45
CA VAL A 66 -9.27 1.09 1.98
C VAL A 66 -7.98 0.32 2.21
N VAL A 67 -7.21 0.12 1.15
CA VAL A 67 -5.85 -0.42 1.20
C VAL A 67 -4.90 0.77 1.17
N ILE A 68 -4.20 1.04 2.27
CA ILE A 68 -3.23 2.14 2.39
C ILE A 68 -1.83 1.57 2.15
N GLU A 69 -1.22 1.93 1.02
CA GLU A 69 0.13 1.56 0.60
C GLU A 69 0.92 2.85 0.34
N LEU A 70 1.36 3.51 1.41
CA LEU A 70 2.11 4.78 1.38
C LEU A 70 3.19 4.79 2.45
N GLY A 71 4.20 5.63 2.23
CA GLY A 71 5.32 5.84 3.12
C GLY A 71 6.68 5.57 2.46
N ALA A 72 6.72 4.79 1.37
CA ALA A 72 7.98 4.51 0.66
C ALA A 72 8.66 5.80 0.20
N ASN A 73 7.92 6.75 -0.38
CA ASN A 73 8.46 8.03 -0.82
C ASN A 73 8.88 8.93 0.34
N ASP A 74 8.20 8.86 1.49
CA ASP A 74 8.65 9.54 2.72
C ASP A 74 10.02 9.00 3.14
N GLY A 75 10.16 7.68 3.15
CA GLY A 75 11.41 7.00 3.49
C GLY A 75 12.54 7.32 2.52
N LEU A 76 12.31 7.18 1.22
CA LEU A 76 13.32 7.43 0.18
C LEU A 76 13.80 8.89 0.17
N ARG A 77 12.96 9.83 0.57
CA ARG A 77 13.31 11.27 0.70
C ARG A 77 13.88 11.63 2.07
N GLY A 78 14.04 10.67 2.98
CA GLY A 78 14.54 10.91 4.33
C GLY A 78 13.64 11.82 5.17
N LEU A 79 12.33 11.82 4.90
CA LEU A 79 11.37 12.64 5.66
C LEU A 79 11.22 12.11 7.09
N PRO A 80 10.80 12.97 8.04
CA PRO A 80 10.68 12.56 9.43
C PRO A 80 9.69 11.40 9.61
N VAL A 81 10.16 10.27 10.12
CA VAL A 81 9.35 9.06 10.38
C VAL A 81 8.14 9.36 11.27
N LYS A 82 8.28 10.29 12.23
CA LYS A 82 7.17 10.72 13.09
C LYS A 82 6.05 11.42 12.31
N ALA A 83 6.39 12.22 11.29
CA ALA A 83 5.39 12.87 10.44
C ALA A 83 4.67 11.85 9.57
N MET A 84 5.41 10.89 8.97
CA MET A 84 4.84 9.76 8.23
C MET A 84 3.85 8.97 9.09
N ALA A 85 4.22 8.64 10.33
CA ALA A 85 3.35 7.91 11.27
C ALA A 85 2.07 8.69 11.58
N ALA A 86 2.15 10.00 11.84
CA ALA A 86 0.99 10.85 12.09
C ALA A 86 0.05 10.93 10.88
N ASN A 87 0.59 11.06 9.68
CA ASN A 87 -0.20 11.09 8.44
C ASN A 87 -0.92 9.75 8.19
N LEU A 88 -0.22 8.63 8.37
CA LEU A 88 -0.82 7.29 8.25
C LEU A 88 -1.93 7.08 9.28
N GLN A 89 -1.71 7.48 10.55
CA GLN A 89 -2.75 7.42 11.59
C GLN A 89 -3.98 8.23 11.18
N ALA A 90 -3.79 9.46 10.71
CA ALA A 90 -4.89 10.31 10.28
C ALA A 90 -5.68 9.72 9.10
N MET A 91 -4.97 9.05 8.15
CA MET A 91 -5.64 8.35 7.05
C MET A 91 -6.45 7.13 7.54
N VAL A 92 -5.94 6.40 8.52
CA VAL A 92 -6.68 5.30 9.18
C VAL A 92 -7.95 5.82 9.82
N ASP A 93 -7.85 6.91 10.58
CA ASP A 93 -8.98 7.52 11.30
C ASP A 93 -10.04 8.04 10.33
N ALA A 94 -9.62 8.74 9.27
CA ALA A 94 -10.51 9.24 8.22
C ALA A 94 -11.25 8.10 7.51
N SER A 95 -10.54 7.03 7.15
CA SER A 95 -11.12 5.86 6.50
C SER A 95 -12.16 5.17 7.38
N ARG A 96 -11.86 4.98 8.67
CA ARG A 96 -12.80 4.40 9.64
C ARG A 96 -14.01 5.28 9.89
N LYS A 97 -13.80 6.60 10.01
CA LYS A 97 -14.90 7.57 10.14
C LYS A 97 -15.85 7.53 8.94
N ALA A 98 -15.32 7.23 7.75
CA ALA A 98 -16.12 7.01 6.54
C ALA A 98 -16.78 5.61 6.47
N GLY A 99 -16.63 4.77 7.49
CA GLY A 99 -17.23 3.42 7.56
C GLY A 99 -16.40 2.33 6.85
N ALA A 100 -15.18 2.63 6.42
CA ALA A 100 -14.33 1.66 5.74
C ALA A 100 -13.48 0.83 6.72
N GLN A 101 -13.28 -0.45 6.41
CA GLN A 101 -12.21 -1.25 6.97
C GLN A 101 -10.88 -0.84 6.34
N VAL A 102 -9.78 -0.99 7.06
CA VAL A 102 -8.46 -0.59 6.58
C VAL A 102 -7.52 -1.80 6.56
N LEU A 103 -6.86 -2.00 5.42
CA LEU A 103 -5.65 -2.82 5.30
C LEU A 103 -4.45 -1.88 5.20
N LEU A 104 -3.50 -2.02 6.10
CA LEU A 104 -2.23 -1.30 6.02
C LEU A 104 -1.19 -2.18 5.32
N VAL A 105 -0.49 -1.60 4.35
CA VAL A 105 0.57 -2.27 3.60
C VAL A 105 1.91 -1.64 3.95
N GLY A 106 2.77 -2.44 4.58
CA GLY A 106 4.08 -2.03 5.03
C GLY A 106 5.15 -2.11 3.95
N MET A 107 6.20 -1.35 4.17
CA MET A 107 7.38 -1.26 3.32
C MET A 107 8.65 -1.32 4.17
N ARG A 108 9.78 -1.64 3.52
CA ARG A 108 11.11 -1.61 4.11
C ARG A 108 12.01 -0.66 3.34
N MET A 109 12.87 0.05 4.07
CA MET A 109 13.91 0.87 3.44
C MET A 109 15.15 0.03 3.14
N PRO A 110 15.87 0.35 2.04
CA PRO A 110 17.16 -0.26 1.75
C PRO A 110 18.17 -0.07 2.90
N PRO A 111 19.06 -1.03 3.15
CA PRO A 111 20.00 -0.99 4.29
C PRO A 111 20.95 0.22 4.31
N ASN A 112 21.20 0.83 3.15
CA ASN A 112 22.06 2.02 3.02
C ASN A 112 21.47 3.29 3.68
N TYR A 113 20.20 3.26 4.11
CA TYR A 113 19.61 4.33 4.93
C TYR A 113 19.99 4.24 6.42
N GLY A 114 20.75 3.22 6.80
CA GLY A 114 21.22 2.99 8.15
C GLY A 114 20.22 2.23 9.04
N PRO A 115 20.74 1.43 10.00
CA PRO A 115 19.92 0.49 10.78
C PRO A 115 18.87 1.20 11.65
N ASP A 116 19.21 2.33 12.26
CA ASP A 116 18.28 3.06 13.14
C ASP A 116 17.10 3.65 12.38
N TYR A 117 17.34 4.18 11.18
CA TYR A 117 16.28 4.75 10.36
C TYR A 117 15.38 3.65 9.80
N THR A 118 15.96 2.58 9.25
CA THR A 118 15.20 1.47 8.69
C THR A 118 14.35 0.79 9.75
N ALA A 119 14.88 0.56 10.95
CA ALA A 119 14.13 -0.04 12.06
C ALA A 119 12.95 0.86 12.51
N ARG A 120 13.17 2.18 12.65
CA ARG A 120 12.11 3.12 13.00
C ARG A 120 11.04 3.22 11.91
N PHE A 121 11.44 3.20 10.65
CA PHE A 121 10.53 3.23 9.51
C PHE A 121 9.60 2.01 9.51
N GLU A 122 10.16 0.80 9.63
CA GLU A 122 9.37 -0.44 9.69
C GLU A 122 8.46 -0.51 10.91
N ALA A 123 8.93 -0.02 12.07
CA ALA A 123 8.17 -0.02 13.31
C ALA A 123 6.84 0.73 13.18
N VAL A 124 6.80 1.82 12.39
CA VAL A 124 5.57 2.60 12.19
C VAL A 124 4.40 1.73 11.75
N PHE A 125 4.60 0.88 10.77
CA PHE A 125 3.51 0.03 10.24
C PHE A 125 3.04 -0.99 11.27
N ARG A 126 3.96 -1.63 11.99
CA ARG A 126 3.63 -2.59 13.05
C ARG A 126 2.88 -1.94 14.21
N ASP A 127 3.37 -0.80 14.66
CA ASP A 127 2.82 -0.08 15.81
C ASP A 127 1.43 0.47 15.50
N LEU A 128 1.24 1.07 14.31
CA LEU A 128 -0.06 1.51 13.84
C LEU A 128 -1.05 0.35 13.72
N ALA A 129 -0.63 -0.76 13.12
CA ALA A 129 -1.48 -1.93 12.97
C ALA A 129 -1.89 -2.49 14.34
N LYS A 130 -0.95 -2.61 15.29
CA LYS A 130 -1.20 -3.07 16.65
C LYS A 130 -2.16 -2.13 17.40
N THR A 131 -1.84 -0.83 17.42
CA THR A 131 -2.62 0.19 18.15
C THR A 131 -4.05 0.26 17.62
N ASN A 132 -4.21 0.20 16.31
CA ASN A 132 -5.51 0.32 15.65
C ASN A 132 -6.19 -1.03 15.38
N ARG A 133 -5.60 -2.16 15.78
CA ARG A 133 -6.12 -3.51 15.48
C ARG A 133 -6.42 -3.69 13.99
N LEU A 134 -5.49 -3.26 13.14
CA LEU A 134 -5.59 -3.41 11.68
C LEU A 134 -4.98 -4.73 11.24
N ARG A 135 -5.45 -5.23 10.09
CA ARG A 135 -4.66 -6.17 9.32
C ARG A 135 -3.49 -5.45 8.69
N LEU A 136 -2.35 -6.11 8.64
CA LEU A 136 -1.09 -5.59 8.13
C LEU A 136 -0.49 -6.58 7.15
N VAL A 137 -0.12 -6.11 5.98
CA VAL A 137 0.89 -6.74 5.14
C VAL A 137 2.24 -6.20 5.60
N PRO A 138 3.09 -6.99 6.29
CA PRO A 138 4.33 -6.43 6.88
C PRO A 138 5.30 -5.88 5.84
N PHE A 139 5.37 -6.53 4.67
CA PHE A 139 6.23 -6.13 3.57
C PHE A 139 5.65 -6.61 2.23
N MET A 140 5.26 -5.69 1.35
CA MET A 140 4.58 -6.05 0.11
C MET A 140 5.48 -6.76 -0.92
N MET A 141 6.80 -6.63 -0.81
CA MET A 141 7.78 -7.28 -1.71
C MET A 141 8.37 -8.56 -1.09
N GLU A 142 7.68 -9.15 -0.11
CA GLU A 142 8.12 -10.38 0.53
C GLU A 142 8.30 -11.51 -0.49
N GLY A 143 9.43 -12.21 -0.41
CA GLY A 143 9.75 -13.36 -1.25
C GLY A 143 10.50 -13.02 -2.56
N PHE A 144 10.66 -11.72 -2.92
CA PHE A 144 11.40 -11.36 -4.12
C PHE A 144 12.27 -10.10 -4.01
N ALA A 145 12.26 -9.41 -2.87
CA ALA A 145 12.94 -8.11 -2.71
C ALA A 145 14.46 -8.16 -2.96
N ASP A 146 15.11 -9.31 -2.80
CA ASP A 146 16.52 -9.57 -3.05
C ASP A 146 16.82 -10.08 -4.48
N GLN A 147 15.79 -10.26 -5.31
CA GLN A 147 15.90 -10.84 -6.64
C GLN A 147 15.83 -9.76 -7.72
N ARG A 148 16.98 -9.32 -8.22
CA ARG A 148 17.14 -8.19 -9.15
C ARG A 148 16.24 -8.28 -10.40
N HIS A 149 16.00 -9.49 -10.91
CA HIS A 149 15.18 -9.69 -12.11
C HIS A 149 13.70 -9.35 -11.96
N TYR A 150 13.20 -9.25 -10.71
CA TYR A 150 11.85 -8.79 -10.44
C TYR A 150 11.71 -7.26 -10.43
N PHE A 151 12.80 -6.51 -10.67
CA PHE A 151 12.78 -5.06 -10.67
C PHE A 151 13.14 -4.49 -12.04
N GLN A 152 12.55 -3.35 -12.37
CA GLN A 152 12.88 -2.54 -13.54
C GLN A 152 14.35 -2.06 -13.48
N ALA A 153 14.82 -1.36 -14.52
CA ALA A 153 16.20 -0.88 -14.60
C ALA A 153 16.60 0.01 -13.40
N ASP A 154 15.65 0.72 -12.81
CA ASP A 154 15.84 1.58 -11.63
C ASP A 154 16.12 0.81 -10.32
N GLY A 155 15.85 -0.49 -10.28
CA GLY A 155 16.03 -1.32 -9.08
C GLY A 155 15.02 -1.06 -7.95
N ILE A 156 13.98 -0.29 -8.21
CA ILE A 156 12.98 0.14 -7.23
C ILE A 156 11.60 -0.40 -7.58
N HIS A 157 11.18 -0.22 -8.83
CA HIS A 157 9.84 -0.59 -9.27
C HIS A 157 9.79 -2.03 -9.78
N PRO A 158 8.86 -2.86 -9.26
CA PRO A 158 8.70 -4.24 -9.71
C PRO A 158 8.25 -4.32 -11.17
N VAL A 159 8.71 -5.36 -11.89
CA VAL A 159 8.27 -5.71 -13.23
C VAL A 159 6.90 -6.41 -13.23
N ALA A 160 6.34 -6.67 -14.40
CA ALA A 160 5.04 -7.33 -14.55
C ALA A 160 5.00 -8.72 -13.88
N GLU A 161 6.09 -9.47 -13.97
CA GLU A 161 6.23 -10.82 -13.40
C GLU A 161 6.17 -10.84 -11.86
N ALA A 162 6.51 -9.72 -11.21
CA ALA A 162 6.41 -9.58 -9.75
C ALA A 162 4.99 -9.27 -9.26
N GLN A 163 4.12 -8.75 -10.12
CA GLN A 163 2.81 -8.27 -9.71
C GLN A 163 1.89 -9.36 -9.13
N PRO A 164 1.85 -10.59 -9.68
CA PRO A 164 1.12 -11.69 -9.06
C PRO A 164 1.64 -12.05 -7.66
N VAL A 165 2.96 -11.96 -7.41
CA VAL A 165 3.55 -12.23 -6.10
C VAL A 165 3.12 -11.18 -5.08
N ILE A 166 3.15 -9.90 -5.48
CA ILE A 166 2.62 -8.79 -4.66
C ILE A 166 1.15 -9.02 -4.35
N LEU A 167 0.35 -9.37 -5.37
CA LEU A 167 -1.07 -9.65 -5.17
C LEU A 167 -1.29 -10.79 -4.17
N ASP A 168 -0.55 -11.88 -4.25
CA ASP A 168 -0.68 -13.01 -3.34
C ASP A 168 -0.34 -12.62 -1.89
N THR A 169 0.69 -11.81 -1.71
CA THR A 169 1.09 -11.26 -0.41
C THR A 169 -0.01 -10.38 0.18
N ILE A 170 -0.58 -9.48 -0.61
CA ILE A 170 -1.68 -8.60 -0.18
C ILE A 170 -2.96 -9.40 0.06
N TRP A 171 -3.28 -10.37 -0.80
CA TRP A 171 -4.51 -11.15 -0.74
C TRP A 171 -4.68 -11.91 0.57
N ARG A 172 -3.62 -12.43 1.16
CA ARG A 172 -3.65 -13.17 2.44
C ARG A 172 -4.31 -12.33 3.55
N GLU A 173 -3.97 -11.04 3.61
CA GLU A 173 -4.47 -10.13 4.63
C GLU A 173 -5.76 -9.39 4.20
N LEU A 174 -5.98 -9.23 2.90
CA LEU A 174 -7.14 -8.55 2.35
C LEU A 174 -8.39 -9.42 2.36
N LYS A 175 -8.28 -10.69 1.94
CA LYS A 175 -9.41 -11.60 1.78
C LYS A 175 -10.38 -11.65 2.97
N PRO A 176 -9.92 -11.66 4.24
CA PRO A 176 -10.82 -11.66 5.38
C PRO A 176 -11.66 -10.38 5.53
N LEU A 177 -11.25 -9.26 4.92
CA LEU A 177 -11.98 -7.98 4.93
C LEU A 177 -13.06 -7.90 3.83
N LEU A 178 -13.14 -8.88 2.94
CA LEU A 178 -14.05 -8.91 1.79
C LEU A 178 -15.30 -9.78 2.01
N ARG A 179 -15.60 -10.07 3.25
CA ARG A 179 -16.76 -10.89 3.64
C ARG A 179 -18.01 -10.04 3.82
#